data_93163e03415cda2758f00b644d5e5df2
#
_entry.id   93163e03415cda2758f00b644d5e5df2
#
_cell.length_a   1.000
_cell.length_b   1.000
_cell.length_c   1.000
_cell.angle_alpha   90.00
_cell.angle_beta   90.00
_cell.angle_gamma   90.00
#
_symmetry.space_group_name_H-M   'P 1'
#
loop_
_entity.id
_entity.type
_entity.pdbx_description
1 polymer ?
#
loop_
_entity_poly.entity_id
_entity_poly.type
_entity_poly.pdbx_seq_one_letter_code
_entity_poly.pdbx_strand_id
1 'polypeptide(L)'
;MRYGLDRTLRAGLLISLTSALAIALLSSNAAHFMPVMALLSCLFFLGVGLTAANASMGAISLFRERAGAASAVYGFTHALLASAIGALAGELYRGRLIEPALIILACALLAISGLALTRSSQTAKET
;
A
#
# COMPACT_ATOMS: atom_id res chain seq x y z
N MET A 1 20.65 2.30 11.90
CA MET A 1 19.44 1.48 11.68
C MET A 1 18.39 2.06 10.72
N ARG A 2 18.35 3.37 10.45
CA ARG A 2 17.38 4.00 9.54
C ARG A 2 17.52 3.56 8.06
N TYR A 3 18.73 3.29 7.58
CA TYR A 3 18.98 2.88 6.19
C TYR A 3 18.33 1.55 5.77
N GLY A 4 18.14 0.61 6.70
CA GLY A 4 17.48 -0.67 6.41
C GLY A 4 15.96 -0.55 6.25
N LEU A 5 15.31 0.26 7.09
CA LEU A 5 13.87 0.51 7.03
C LEU A 5 13.46 1.16 5.71
N ASP A 6 14.21 2.16 5.26
CA ASP A 6 13.93 2.88 4.01
C ASP A 6 14.08 1.98 2.77
N ARG A 7 15.05 1.08 2.79
CA ARG A 7 15.24 0.10 1.70
C ARG A 7 14.07 -0.88 1.62
N THR A 8 13.67 -1.43 2.77
CA THR A 8 12.56 -2.40 2.83
C THR A 8 11.23 -1.75 2.45
N LEU A 9 11.00 -0.52 2.88
CA LEU A 9 9.80 0.25 2.55
C LEU A 9 9.73 0.55 1.04
N ARG A 10 10.85 0.95 0.43
CA ARG A 10 10.92 1.15 -1.03
C ARG A 10 10.72 -0.15 -1.80
N ALA A 11 11.35 -1.24 -1.35
CA ALA A 11 11.19 -2.56 -1.98
C ALA A 11 9.73 -3.01 -1.92
N GLY A 12 9.05 -2.88 -0.76
CA GLY A 12 7.64 -3.19 -0.61
C GLY A 12 6.75 -2.36 -1.54
N LEU A 13 6.99 -1.05 -1.63
CA LEU A 13 6.25 -0.16 -2.53
C LEU A 13 6.48 -0.50 -4.01
N LEU A 14 7.71 -0.82 -4.41
CA LEU A 14 8.00 -1.21 -5.80
C LEU A 14 7.35 -2.54 -6.16
N ILE A 15 7.40 -3.52 -5.27
CA ILE A 15 6.74 -4.82 -5.47
C ILE A 15 5.22 -4.63 -5.60
N SER A 16 4.59 -3.86 -4.71
CA SER A 16 3.16 -3.61 -4.77
C SER A 16 2.75 -2.82 -6.02
N LEU A 17 3.53 -1.81 -6.42
CA LEU A 17 3.25 -1.04 -7.64
C LEU A 17 3.37 -1.88 -8.91
N THR A 18 4.47 -2.63 -9.06
CA THR A 18 4.69 -3.47 -10.24
C THR A 18 3.63 -4.56 -10.35
N SER A 19 3.25 -5.17 -9.22
CA SER A 19 2.16 -6.15 -9.19
C SER A 19 0.80 -5.53 -9.52
N ALA A 20 0.48 -4.36 -8.97
CA ALA A 20 -0.76 -3.64 -9.26
C ALA A 20 -0.86 -3.25 -10.74
N LEU A 21 0.24 -2.77 -11.32
CA LEU A 21 0.30 -2.44 -12.75
C LEU A 21 0.11 -3.69 -13.62
N ALA A 22 0.78 -4.79 -13.29
CA ALA A 22 0.63 -6.05 -14.00
C ALA A 22 -0.82 -6.59 -13.92
N ILE A 23 -1.45 -6.54 -12.75
CA ILE A 23 -2.86 -6.90 -12.58
C ILE A 23 -3.76 -6.03 -13.46
N ALA A 24 -3.55 -4.71 -13.49
CA ALA A 24 -4.34 -3.80 -14.29
C ALA A 24 -4.20 -4.09 -15.80
N LEU A 25 -2.98 -4.35 -16.27
CA LEU A 25 -2.72 -4.65 -17.69
C LEU A 25 -3.30 -6.00 -18.14
N LEU A 26 -3.25 -7.01 -17.25
CA LEU A 26 -3.76 -8.35 -17.57
C LEU A 26 -5.25 -8.52 -17.28
N SER A 27 -5.88 -7.59 -16.58
CA SER A 27 -7.29 -7.68 -16.15
C SER A 27 -8.27 -7.84 -17.31
N SER A 28 -7.95 -7.32 -18.51
CA SER A 28 -8.77 -7.48 -19.71
C SER A 28 -8.84 -8.94 -20.20
N ASN A 29 -7.84 -9.77 -19.91
CA ASN A 29 -7.73 -11.17 -20.31
C ASN A 29 -7.70 -12.14 -19.12
N ALA A 30 -8.24 -11.73 -17.98
CA ALA A 30 -8.11 -12.42 -16.70
C ALA A 30 -8.59 -13.88 -16.71
N ALA A 31 -9.60 -14.20 -17.52
CA ALA A 31 -10.11 -15.58 -17.62
C ALA A 31 -9.07 -16.59 -18.11
N HIS A 32 -8.15 -16.16 -19.00
CA HIS A 32 -7.07 -17.00 -19.53
C HIS A 32 -5.84 -17.08 -18.61
N PHE A 33 -5.70 -16.12 -17.68
CA PHE A 33 -4.52 -15.95 -16.82
C PHE A 33 -4.83 -16.06 -15.32
N MET A 34 -5.90 -16.75 -14.94
CA MET A 34 -6.31 -16.90 -13.53
C MET A 34 -5.16 -17.27 -12.56
N PRO A 35 -4.30 -18.26 -12.84
CA PRO A 35 -3.20 -18.59 -11.94
C PRO A 35 -2.17 -17.45 -11.81
N VAL A 36 -1.92 -16.74 -12.91
CA VAL A 36 -1.00 -15.59 -12.92
C VAL A 36 -1.59 -14.44 -12.11
N MET A 37 -2.91 -14.20 -12.22
CA MET A 37 -3.60 -13.19 -11.40
C MET A 37 -3.51 -13.50 -9.91
N ALA A 38 -3.68 -14.76 -9.52
CA ALA A 38 -3.53 -15.18 -8.13
C ALA A 38 -2.09 -14.93 -7.62
N LEU A 39 -1.08 -15.28 -8.41
CA LEU A 39 0.32 -15.05 -8.07
C LEU A 39 0.64 -13.57 -7.93
N LEU A 40 0.19 -12.73 -8.86
CA LEU A 40 0.37 -11.28 -8.81
C LEU A 40 -0.32 -10.66 -7.59
N SER A 41 -1.50 -11.17 -7.22
CA SER A 41 -2.20 -10.74 -6.01
C SER A 41 -1.41 -11.11 -4.74
N CYS A 42 -0.83 -12.31 -4.67
CA CYS A 42 0.05 -12.70 -3.57
C CYS A 42 1.28 -11.78 -3.47
N LEU A 43 1.93 -11.47 -4.59
CA LEU A 43 3.06 -10.54 -4.64
C LEU A 43 2.66 -9.12 -4.21
N PHE A 44 1.49 -8.66 -4.63
CA PHE A 44 0.93 -7.38 -4.22
C PHE A 44 0.76 -7.32 -2.70
N PHE A 45 0.08 -8.31 -2.10
CA PHE A 45 -0.12 -8.36 -0.65
C PHE A 45 1.19 -8.49 0.14
N LEU A 46 2.18 -9.19 -0.40
CA LEU A 46 3.52 -9.26 0.19
C LEU A 46 4.18 -7.88 0.23
N GLY A 47 4.11 -7.13 -0.87
CA GLY A 47 4.61 -5.74 -0.94
C GLY A 47 3.89 -4.82 0.04
N VAL A 48 2.56 -4.90 0.12
CA VAL A 48 1.73 -4.14 1.08
C VAL A 48 2.10 -4.50 2.52
N GLY A 49 2.25 -5.79 2.84
CA GLY A 49 2.63 -6.25 4.18
C GLY A 49 3.98 -5.71 4.62
N LEU A 50 5.00 -5.76 3.75
CA LEU A 50 6.32 -5.18 4.01
C LEU A 50 6.23 -3.67 4.27
N THR A 51 5.44 -2.95 3.49
CA THR A 51 5.26 -1.50 3.62
C THR A 51 4.53 -1.17 4.91
N ALA A 52 3.42 -1.84 5.21
CA ALA A 52 2.59 -1.60 6.38
C ALA A 52 3.34 -1.89 7.69
N ALA A 53 4.09 -2.99 7.76
CA ALA A 53 4.89 -3.33 8.93
C ALA A 53 5.93 -2.25 9.25
N ASN A 54 6.65 -1.77 8.23
CA ASN A 54 7.65 -0.73 8.43
C ASN A 54 7.04 0.64 8.75
N ALA A 55 5.92 0.99 8.12
CA ALA A 55 5.21 2.24 8.38
C ALA A 55 4.65 2.29 9.80
N SER A 56 4.05 1.19 10.28
CA SER A 56 3.51 1.09 11.65
C SER A 56 4.61 1.19 12.71
N MET A 57 5.74 0.51 12.52
CA MET A 57 6.88 0.62 13.41
C MET A 57 7.44 2.05 13.45
N GLY A 58 7.53 2.73 12.30
CA GLY A 58 7.95 4.12 12.22
C GLY A 58 7.00 5.06 12.98
N ALA A 59 5.71 4.91 12.81
CA ALA A 59 4.70 5.72 13.47
C ALA A 59 4.69 5.52 15.01
N ILE A 60 4.72 4.28 15.47
CA ILE A 60 4.68 3.95 16.91
C ILE A 60 5.98 4.37 17.62
N SER A 61 7.12 4.30 16.94
CA SER A 61 8.42 4.66 17.52
C SER A 61 8.52 6.13 17.95
N LEU A 62 7.69 7.02 17.39
CA LEU A 62 7.61 8.44 17.76
C LEU A 62 6.93 8.64 19.13
N PHE A 63 6.12 7.69 19.59
CA PHE A 63 5.31 7.79 20.80
C PHE A 63 5.65 6.69 21.80
N ARG A 64 6.93 6.51 22.13
CA ARG A 64 7.42 5.40 22.99
C ARG A 64 6.70 5.30 24.34
N GLU A 65 6.41 6.42 24.98
CA GLU A 65 5.73 6.46 26.28
C GLU A 65 4.23 6.09 26.22
N ARG A 66 3.63 6.19 25.02
CA ARG A 66 2.21 5.91 24.77
C ARG A 66 2.02 4.96 23.58
N ALA A 67 2.93 4.02 23.42
CA ALA A 67 2.97 3.12 22.27
C ALA A 67 1.66 2.34 22.06
N GLY A 68 0.99 1.93 23.15
CA GLY A 68 -0.31 1.26 23.09
C GLY A 68 -1.42 2.13 22.50
N ALA A 69 -1.52 3.39 22.95
CA ALA A 69 -2.50 4.33 22.40
C ALA A 69 -2.21 4.68 20.94
N ALA A 70 -0.94 4.91 20.59
CA ALA A 70 -0.52 5.17 19.22
C ALA A 70 -0.84 3.99 18.29
N SER A 71 -0.61 2.76 18.74
CA SER A 71 -0.94 1.55 18.00
C SER A 71 -2.45 1.40 17.78
N ALA A 72 -3.26 1.68 18.80
CA ALA A 72 -4.71 1.63 18.69
C ALA A 72 -5.25 2.65 17.69
N VAL A 73 -4.79 3.90 17.75
CA VAL A 73 -5.19 4.96 16.80
C VAL A 73 -4.75 4.60 15.38
N TYR A 74 -3.53 4.13 15.19
CA TYR A 74 -3.04 3.68 13.89
C TYR A 74 -3.89 2.54 13.33
N GLY A 75 -4.13 1.50 14.11
CA GLY A 75 -4.93 0.34 13.70
C GLY A 75 -6.37 0.71 13.37
N PHE A 76 -7.01 1.56 14.19
CA PHE A 76 -8.36 2.06 13.94
C PHE A 76 -8.44 2.87 12.63
N THR A 77 -7.54 3.82 12.45
CA THR A 77 -7.51 4.65 11.23
C THR A 77 -7.25 3.80 9.99
N HIS A 78 -6.32 2.85 10.07
CA HIS A 78 -6.03 1.92 8.98
C HIS A 78 -7.25 1.07 8.62
N ALA A 79 -7.93 0.49 9.62
CA ALA A 79 -9.12 -0.32 9.41
C ALA A 79 -10.29 0.49 8.81
N LEU A 80 -10.48 1.72 9.29
CA LEU A 80 -11.52 2.62 8.79
C LEU A 80 -11.29 2.97 7.31
N LEU A 81 -10.06 3.35 6.95
CA LEU A 81 -9.70 3.65 5.56
C LEU A 81 -9.82 2.42 4.65
N ALA A 82 -9.36 1.26 5.12
CA ALA A 82 -9.48 0.01 4.37
C ALA A 82 -10.95 -0.37 4.11
N SER A 83 -11.81 -0.22 5.11
CA SER A 83 -13.25 -0.46 4.99
C SER A 83 -13.92 0.50 4.03
N ALA A 84 -13.58 1.79 4.09
CA ALA A 84 -14.13 2.80 3.19
C ALA A 84 -13.71 2.53 1.72
N ILE A 85 -12.44 2.21 1.49
CA ILE A 85 -11.94 1.86 0.14
C ILE A 85 -12.58 0.56 -0.34
N GLY A 86 -12.73 -0.44 0.54
CA GLY A 86 -13.40 -1.70 0.21
C GLY A 86 -14.87 -1.53 -0.16
N ALA A 87 -15.60 -0.68 0.58
CA ALA A 87 -16.98 -0.34 0.27
C ALA A 87 -17.10 0.38 -1.09
N LEU A 88 -16.23 1.36 -1.33
CA LEU A 88 -16.17 2.07 -2.62
C LEU A 88 -15.85 1.12 -3.78
N ALA A 89 -14.91 0.20 -3.57
CA ALA A 89 -14.57 -0.83 -4.56
C ALA A 89 -15.76 -1.74 -4.86
N GLY A 90 -16.52 -2.11 -3.84
CA GLY A 90 -17.75 -2.91 -3.98
C GLY A 90 -18.83 -2.20 -4.79
N GLU A 91 -19.08 -0.92 -4.51
CA GLU A 91 -20.05 -0.09 -5.23
C GLU A 91 -19.66 0.13 -6.70
N LEU A 92 -18.38 0.27 -6.99
CA LEU A 92 -17.88 0.49 -8.35
C LEU A 92 -17.76 -0.81 -9.14
N TYR A 93 -17.86 -1.98 -8.49
CA TYR A 93 -17.71 -3.27 -9.15
C TYR A 93 -18.93 -3.61 -10.02
N ARG A 94 -18.72 -3.68 -11.33
CA ARG A 94 -19.73 -4.02 -12.35
C ARG A 94 -19.51 -5.38 -12.99
N GLY A 95 -18.82 -6.29 -12.29
CA GLY A 95 -18.51 -7.63 -12.79
C GLY A 95 -17.23 -7.71 -13.65
N ARG A 96 -16.45 -6.64 -13.73
CA ARG A 96 -15.19 -6.59 -14.48
C ARG A 96 -14.00 -6.46 -13.53
N LEU A 97 -12.97 -7.26 -13.73
CA LEU A 97 -11.76 -7.24 -12.89
C LEU A 97 -10.91 -5.95 -13.06
N ILE A 98 -11.14 -5.20 -14.12
CA ILE A 98 -10.44 -3.93 -14.36
C ILE A 98 -10.78 -2.87 -13.29
N GLU A 99 -12.00 -2.87 -12.78
CA GLU A 99 -12.47 -1.85 -11.83
C GLU A 99 -11.71 -1.92 -10.49
N PRO A 100 -11.67 -3.07 -9.78
CA PRO A 100 -10.86 -3.18 -8.58
C PRO A 100 -9.36 -3.05 -8.85
N ALA A 101 -8.88 -3.48 -10.03
CA ALA A 101 -7.48 -3.32 -10.41
C ALA A 101 -7.06 -1.84 -10.50
N LEU A 102 -7.92 -0.98 -11.03
CA LEU A 102 -7.68 0.47 -11.10
C LEU A 102 -7.67 1.12 -9.71
N ILE A 103 -8.54 0.67 -8.80
CA ILE A 103 -8.56 1.18 -7.42
C ILE A 103 -7.26 0.80 -6.70
N ILE A 104 -6.82 -0.44 -6.84
CA ILE A 104 -5.54 -0.92 -6.28
C ILE A 104 -4.37 -0.10 -6.83
N LEU A 105 -4.36 0.15 -8.13
CA LEU A 105 -3.32 0.97 -8.79
C LEU A 105 -3.35 2.41 -8.27
N ALA A 106 -4.52 3.02 -8.14
CA ALA A 106 -4.66 4.38 -7.59
C ALA A 106 -4.14 4.46 -6.15
N CYS A 107 -4.48 3.49 -5.29
CA CYS A 107 -3.96 3.42 -3.93
C CYS A 107 -2.42 3.28 -3.89
N ALA A 108 -1.85 2.46 -4.77
CA ALA A 108 -0.40 2.30 -4.86
C ALA A 108 0.31 3.60 -5.30
N LEU A 109 -0.26 4.32 -6.25
CA LEU A 109 0.25 5.63 -6.70
C LEU A 109 0.16 6.68 -5.60
N LEU A 110 -0.95 6.72 -4.84
CA LEU A 110 -1.11 7.61 -3.69
C LEU A 110 -0.09 7.32 -2.60
N ALA A 111 0.22 6.05 -2.33
CA ALA A 111 1.24 5.66 -1.35
C ALA A 111 2.64 6.16 -1.75
N ILE A 112 2.99 6.08 -3.04
CA ILE A 112 4.27 6.57 -3.56
C ILE A 112 4.34 8.10 -3.51
N SER A 113 3.28 8.79 -3.90
CA SER A 113 3.23 10.26 -3.85
C SER A 113 3.37 10.77 -2.40
N GLY A 114 2.71 10.12 -1.44
CA GLY A 114 2.85 10.40 -0.03
C GLY A 114 4.29 10.24 0.46
N LEU A 115 4.99 9.18 0.05
CA LEU A 115 6.40 8.97 0.40
C LEU A 115 7.31 10.04 -0.23
N ALA A 116 7.05 10.44 -1.47
CA ALA A 116 7.82 11.49 -2.14
C ALA A 116 7.68 12.85 -1.44
N LEU A 117 6.48 13.22 -1.04
CA LEU A 117 6.20 14.47 -0.32
C LEU A 117 6.88 14.53 1.06
N THR A 118 6.87 13.44 1.81
CA THR A 118 7.53 13.39 3.13
C THR A 118 9.04 13.54 3.03
N ARG A 119 9.65 13.12 1.92
CA ARG A 119 11.09 13.28 1.68
C ARG A 119 11.48 14.71 1.33
N SER A 120 10.72 15.36 0.46
CA SER A 120 11.01 16.74 0.08
C SER A 120 10.95 17.68 1.28
N SER A 121 10.06 17.43 2.24
CA SER A 121 9.98 18.23 3.47
C SER A 121 11.11 17.94 4.47
N GLN A 122 11.78 16.81 4.42
CA GLN A 122 12.94 16.53 5.27
C GLN A 122 14.21 17.20 4.72
N THR A 123 14.41 17.18 3.40
CA THR A 123 15.56 17.86 2.76
C THR A 123 15.50 19.37 2.93
N ALA A 124 14.31 19.97 2.97
CA ALA A 124 14.12 21.40 3.20
C ALA A 124 14.37 21.86 4.65
N LYS A 125 14.49 20.94 5.62
CA LYS A 125 14.81 21.25 7.02
C LYS A 125 16.31 21.11 7.35
N GLU A 126 17.08 20.52 6.46
CA GLU A 126 18.54 20.33 6.62
C GLU A 126 19.37 21.42 5.90
N THR A 127 18.73 22.32 5.15
CA THR A 127 19.31 23.54 4.56
C THR A 127 18.91 24.76 5.35
#